data_7d706c178af20feda0c15590e0b6b254
#
_entry.id   7d706c178af20feda0c15590e0b6b254
#
_cell.length_a   1.000
_cell.length_b   1.000
_cell.length_c   1.000
_cell.angle_alpha   90.00
_cell.angle_beta   90.00
_cell.angle_gamma   90.00
#
_symmetry.space_group_name_H-M   'P 1'
#
loop_
_entity.id
_entity.type
_entity.pdbx_description
1 polymer ?
#
loop_
_entity_poly.entity_id
_entity_poly.type
_entity_poly.pdbx_seq_one_letter_code
_entity_poly.pdbx_strand_id
1 'polypeptide(L)'
;LVGSEMCKETDYLTAAGEKVGVVKVRLYRPFCAQALIDAIPDTVKYINVLDRTKEPGAQGEPLYLDVVSALKGSKFDAVPVNGGRYGLGSKDTTPAQIVAVFNNADKERFTIGINDDVTNLSLELGAPLVTTPEGTINCKFWGLGADGTVGANKNSIKIIGDNTDMY
;
A
#
# COMPACT_ATOMS: atom_id res chain seq x y z
N LEU A 1 4.70 -0.91 -1.88
CA LEU A 1 4.94 0.52 -1.66
C LEU A 1 3.80 1.31 -2.23
N VAL A 2 2.80 1.48 -1.46
CA VAL A 2 1.68 2.35 -1.80
C VAL A 2 2.03 3.74 -1.29
N GLY A 3 1.77 4.77 -2.06
CA GLY A 3 2.13 6.15 -1.74
C GLY A 3 1.37 6.72 -0.54
N SER A 4 0.96 7.98 -0.63
CA SER A 4 0.30 8.72 0.46
C SER A 4 -1.02 8.11 0.94
N GLU A 5 -1.70 7.31 0.11
CA GLU A 5 -2.99 6.69 0.47
C GLU A 5 -2.90 5.78 1.70
N MET A 6 -1.84 4.96 1.82
CA MET A 6 -1.68 4.08 2.99
C MET A 6 -1.58 4.83 4.33
N CYS A 7 -1.18 6.09 4.31
CA CYS A 7 -1.16 6.90 5.53
C CYS A 7 -2.58 7.22 6.02
N LYS A 8 -3.51 7.49 5.11
CA LYS A 8 -4.91 7.79 5.45
C LYS A 8 -5.62 6.58 6.05
N GLU A 9 -5.38 5.39 5.51
CA GLU A 9 -5.91 4.14 6.07
C GLU A 9 -5.30 3.84 7.43
N THR A 10 -4.01 4.10 7.63
CA THR A 10 -3.35 3.97 8.93
C THR A 10 -3.95 4.93 9.94
N ASP A 11 -4.16 6.19 9.57
CA ASP A 11 -4.79 7.20 10.43
C ASP A 11 -6.22 6.79 10.80
N TYR A 12 -6.99 6.30 9.82
CA TYR A 12 -8.34 5.80 10.05
C TYR A 12 -8.37 4.64 11.05
N LEU A 13 -7.54 3.62 10.86
CA LEU A 13 -7.46 2.46 11.76
C LEU A 13 -6.96 2.84 13.15
N THR A 14 -5.99 3.73 13.24
CA THR A 14 -5.46 4.22 14.50
C THR A 14 -6.53 5.02 15.28
N ALA A 15 -7.30 5.85 14.57
CA ALA A 15 -8.44 6.56 15.18
C ALA A 15 -9.53 5.59 15.68
N ALA A 16 -9.67 4.43 15.05
CA ALA A 16 -10.55 3.35 15.52
C ALA A 16 -9.97 2.52 16.69
N GLY A 17 -8.74 2.84 17.14
CA GLY A 17 -8.06 2.15 18.25
C GLY A 17 -7.19 0.97 17.83
N GLU A 18 -7.03 0.72 16.53
CA GLU A 18 -6.18 -0.35 16.01
C GLU A 18 -4.69 0.01 16.11
N LYS A 19 -3.87 -1.00 16.41
CA LYS A 19 -2.41 -0.84 16.50
C LYS A 19 -1.77 -1.29 15.19
N VAL A 20 -1.71 -0.39 14.23
CA VAL A 20 -1.16 -0.61 12.89
C VAL A 20 -0.04 0.37 12.58
N GLY A 21 0.83 0.01 11.63
CA GLY A 21 1.90 0.87 11.17
C GLY A 21 2.34 0.53 9.75
N VAL A 22 3.00 1.47 9.08
CA VAL A 22 3.51 1.33 7.72
C VAL A 22 5.00 1.63 7.68
N VAL A 23 5.78 0.74 7.09
CA VAL A 23 7.17 0.98 6.73
C VAL A 23 7.25 1.22 5.21
N LYS A 24 7.68 2.41 4.82
CA LYS A 24 7.86 2.77 3.40
C LYS A 24 9.31 2.56 3.00
N VAL A 25 9.60 1.54 2.21
CA VAL A 25 10.94 1.29 1.65
C VAL A 25 11.16 2.23 0.47
N ARG A 26 11.81 3.36 0.68
CA ARG A 26 12.10 4.36 -0.36
C ARG A 26 13.38 4.05 -1.13
N LEU A 27 14.43 3.66 -0.42
CA LEU A 27 15.69 3.19 -1.01
C LEU A 27 15.68 1.66 -1.05
N TYR A 28 15.30 1.11 -2.19
CA TYR A 28 15.17 -0.33 -2.35
C TYR A 28 16.53 -1.04 -2.56
N ARG A 29 17.47 -0.39 -3.24
CA ARG A 29 18.83 -0.91 -3.45
C ARG A 29 19.87 0.17 -3.17
N PRO A 30 20.91 -0.10 -2.34
CA PRO A 30 21.11 -1.33 -1.57
C PRO A 30 20.05 -1.48 -0.45
N PHE A 31 19.55 -2.69 -0.22
CA PHE A 31 18.58 -2.96 0.84
C PHE A 31 19.26 -2.93 2.20
N CYS A 32 18.79 -2.09 3.10
CA CYS A 32 19.35 -1.94 4.44
C CYS A 32 18.52 -2.73 5.46
N ALA A 33 18.92 -3.96 5.75
CA ALA A 33 18.24 -4.83 6.71
C ALA A 33 18.14 -4.21 8.10
N GLN A 34 19.19 -3.55 8.58
CA GLN A 34 19.20 -2.93 9.91
C GLN A 34 18.17 -1.82 10.03
N ALA A 35 18.04 -0.96 9.00
CA ALA A 35 17.05 0.10 9.00
C ALA A 35 15.61 -0.44 9.02
N LEU A 36 15.35 -1.57 8.37
CA LEU A 36 14.06 -2.26 8.46
C LEU A 36 13.81 -2.76 9.89
N ILE A 37 14.77 -3.46 10.48
CA ILE A 37 14.66 -4.02 11.84
C ILE A 37 14.42 -2.91 12.86
N ASP A 38 15.12 -1.80 12.75
CA ASP A 38 14.99 -0.65 13.66
C ASP A 38 13.63 0.07 13.53
N ALA A 39 13.01 0.02 12.35
CA ALA A 39 11.70 0.62 12.10
C ALA A 39 10.52 -0.21 12.63
N ILE A 40 10.73 -1.51 12.89
CA ILE A 40 9.65 -2.41 13.34
C ILE A 40 9.56 -2.37 14.87
N PRO A 41 8.38 -2.08 15.45
CA PRO A 41 8.20 -2.09 16.90
C PRO A 41 8.22 -3.51 17.46
N ASP A 42 8.70 -3.68 18.68
CA ASP A 42 8.78 -4.99 19.36
C ASP A 42 7.40 -5.64 19.59
N THR A 43 6.35 -4.87 19.46
CA THR A 43 4.96 -5.33 19.64
C THR A 43 4.32 -5.91 18.38
N VAL A 44 5.05 -5.96 17.25
CA VAL A 44 4.54 -6.48 15.98
C VAL A 44 4.13 -7.95 16.12
N LYS A 45 2.98 -8.29 15.55
CA LYS A 45 2.46 -9.67 15.58
C LYS A 45 2.59 -10.36 14.24
N TYR A 46 2.48 -9.64 13.14
CA TYR A 46 2.67 -10.10 11.76
C TYR A 46 3.02 -8.94 10.85
N ILE A 47 3.61 -9.23 9.72
CA ILE A 47 4.05 -8.27 8.72
C ILE A 47 3.47 -8.65 7.36
N ASN A 48 2.73 -7.74 6.73
CA ASN A 48 2.25 -7.88 5.36
C ASN A 48 3.12 -7.03 4.43
N VAL A 49 3.79 -7.68 3.48
CA VAL A 49 4.65 -7.02 2.50
C VAL A 49 3.91 -6.89 1.18
N LEU A 50 3.88 -5.69 0.62
CA LEU A 50 3.21 -5.42 -0.65
C LEU A 50 4.21 -5.15 -1.77
N ASP A 51 4.15 -5.98 -2.80
CA ASP A 51 4.91 -5.85 -4.04
C ASP A 51 3.99 -5.51 -5.22
N ARG A 52 4.36 -4.48 -6.01
CA ARG A 52 3.64 -4.13 -7.24
C ARG A 52 4.19 -4.91 -8.44
N THR A 53 4.48 -6.17 -8.24
CA THR A 53 4.98 -7.07 -9.26
C THR A 53 4.50 -8.50 -9.02
N LYS A 54 4.68 -9.35 -10.00
CA LYS A 54 4.49 -10.79 -9.92
C LYS A 54 5.73 -11.48 -10.51
N GLU A 55 6.35 -12.36 -9.72
CA GLU A 55 7.50 -13.14 -10.12
C GLU A 55 7.11 -14.62 -10.34
N PRO A 56 6.69 -15.00 -11.55
CA PRO A 56 6.31 -16.38 -11.84
C PRO A 56 7.49 -17.34 -11.64
N GLY A 57 7.26 -18.40 -10.87
CA GLY A 57 8.28 -19.40 -10.57
C GLY A 57 9.23 -19.05 -9.42
N ALA A 58 9.19 -17.83 -8.89
CA ALA A 58 9.92 -17.48 -7.68
C ALA A 58 9.21 -17.93 -6.40
N GLN A 59 9.96 -18.05 -5.32
CA GLN A 59 9.42 -18.38 -3.97
C GLN A 59 8.63 -17.21 -3.37
N GLY A 60 8.74 -16.02 -3.93
CA GLY A 60 8.03 -14.80 -3.53
C GLY A 60 8.40 -13.62 -4.41
N GLU A 61 7.73 -12.52 -4.20
CA GLU A 61 8.02 -11.24 -4.84
C GLU A 61 9.28 -10.61 -4.23
N PRO A 62 9.98 -9.72 -4.95
CA PRO A 62 11.30 -9.23 -4.56
C PRO A 62 11.38 -8.60 -3.19
N LEU A 63 10.46 -7.68 -2.84
CA LEU A 63 10.48 -7.02 -1.53
C LEU A 63 10.15 -8.00 -0.41
N TYR A 64 9.19 -8.90 -0.64
CA TYR A 64 8.85 -9.95 0.32
C TYR A 64 10.08 -10.81 0.66
N LEU A 65 10.83 -11.27 -0.35
CA LEU A 65 12.03 -12.08 -0.15
C LEU A 65 13.12 -11.31 0.60
N ASP A 66 13.33 -10.03 0.29
CA ASP A 66 14.30 -9.19 1.00
C ASP A 66 13.92 -9.00 2.47
N VAL A 67 12.63 -8.78 2.75
CA VAL A 67 12.13 -8.65 4.13
C VAL A 67 12.31 -9.96 4.90
N VAL A 68 11.89 -11.09 4.36
CA VAL A 68 12.09 -12.41 4.99
C VAL A 68 13.57 -12.66 5.27
N SER A 69 14.44 -12.39 4.29
CA SER A 69 15.89 -12.55 4.45
C SER A 69 16.48 -11.63 5.53
N ALA A 70 16.03 -10.38 5.57
CA ALA A 70 16.51 -9.39 6.55
C ALA A 70 16.09 -9.72 7.99
N LEU A 71 14.91 -10.32 8.17
CA LEU A 71 14.39 -10.67 9.48
C LEU A 71 14.96 -12.00 10.00
N LYS A 72 15.51 -12.83 9.13
CA LYS A 72 16.10 -14.13 9.50
C LYS A 72 17.25 -13.95 10.50
N GLY A 73 17.17 -14.64 11.65
CA GLY A 73 18.14 -14.55 12.73
C GLY A 73 18.08 -13.24 13.55
N SER A 74 17.14 -12.34 13.25
CA SER A 74 16.87 -11.15 14.05
C SER A 74 15.89 -11.46 15.20
N LYS A 75 15.62 -10.45 16.04
CA LYS A 75 14.59 -10.55 17.09
C LYS A 75 13.17 -10.80 16.55
N PHE A 76 12.97 -10.64 15.26
CA PHE A 76 11.70 -10.86 14.55
C PHE A 76 11.67 -12.14 13.72
N ASP A 77 12.64 -13.03 13.85
CA ASP A 77 12.72 -14.28 13.06
C ASP A 77 11.45 -15.15 13.16
N ALA A 78 10.77 -15.11 14.29
CA ALA A 78 9.54 -15.86 14.53
C ALA A 78 8.25 -15.12 14.14
N VAL A 79 8.33 -13.86 13.69
CA VAL A 79 7.16 -13.07 13.30
C VAL A 79 6.69 -13.52 11.91
N PRO A 80 5.41 -13.88 11.73
CA PRO A 80 4.87 -14.23 10.43
C PRO A 80 5.01 -13.08 9.42
N VAL A 81 5.50 -13.39 8.22
CA VAL A 81 5.64 -12.45 7.11
C VAL A 81 4.83 -12.95 5.93
N ASN A 82 3.82 -12.17 5.52
CA ASN A 82 2.94 -12.50 4.43
C ASN A 82 3.29 -11.67 3.19
N GLY A 83 3.30 -12.29 2.01
CA GLY A 83 3.62 -11.65 0.73
C GLY A 83 2.37 -11.32 -0.08
N GLY A 84 2.14 -10.05 -0.35
CA GLY A 84 0.99 -9.54 -1.09
C GLY A 84 1.34 -8.88 -2.41
N ARG A 85 0.48 -9.03 -3.40
CA ARG A 85 0.54 -8.37 -4.71
C ARG A 85 -0.53 -7.33 -4.83
N TYR A 86 -0.19 -6.17 -5.40
CA TYR A 86 -1.16 -5.09 -5.64
C TYR A 86 -0.88 -4.36 -6.95
N GLY A 87 -1.84 -3.59 -7.43
CA GLY A 87 -1.68 -2.68 -8.56
C GLY A 87 -1.34 -3.35 -9.89
N LEU A 88 -1.52 -4.67 -10.03
CA LEU A 88 -1.28 -5.41 -11.27
C LEU A 88 -2.31 -5.01 -12.31
N GLY A 89 -1.89 -4.93 -13.59
CA GLY A 89 -2.75 -4.50 -14.68
C GLY A 89 -3.26 -3.08 -14.53
N SER A 90 -2.49 -2.19 -13.91
CA SER A 90 -2.85 -0.78 -13.64
C SER A 90 -4.15 -0.62 -12.85
N LYS A 91 -4.48 -1.60 -12.01
CA LYS A 91 -5.65 -1.52 -11.12
C LYS A 91 -5.40 -0.54 -9.99
N ASP A 92 -6.41 0.27 -9.70
CA ASP A 92 -6.41 1.15 -8.54
C ASP A 92 -6.46 0.35 -7.25
N THR A 93 -5.83 0.88 -6.22
CA THR A 93 -5.88 0.31 -4.88
C THR A 93 -6.81 1.18 -4.02
N THR A 94 -7.86 0.57 -3.47
CA THR A 94 -8.86 1.28 -2.67
C THR A 94 -8.55 1.23 -1.18
N PRO A 95 -9.07 2.17 -0.36
CA PRO A 95 -8.91 2.11 1.09
C PRO A 95 -9.38 0.80 1.72
N ALA A 96 -10.51 0.24 1.26
CA ALA A 96 -11.00 -1.05 1.73
C ALA A 96 -10.02 -2.20 1.48
N GLN A 97 -9.30 -2.18 0.35
CA GLN A 97 -8.25 -3.16 0.05
C GLN A 97 -7.06 -3.05 1.02
N ILE A 98 -6.64 -1.83 1.34
CA ILE A 98 -5.56 -1.61 2.30
C ILE A 98 -5.97 -2.04 3.71
N VAL A 99 -7.20 -1.75 4.13
CA VAL A 99 -7.74 -2.26 5.41
C VAL A 99 -7.75 -3.79 5.44
N ALA A 100 -8.14 -4.44 4.33
CA ALA A 100 -8.08 -5.90 4.23
C ALA A 100 -6.65 -6.45 4.38
N VAL A 101 -5.64 -5.74 3.86
CA VAL A 101 -4.22 -6.10 4.07
C VAL A 101 -3.83 -5.99 5.55
N PHE A 102 -4.22 -4.90 6.24
CA PHE A 102 -3.94 -4.76 7.67
C PHE A 102 -4.59 -5.87 8.50
N ASN A 103 -5.74 -6.36 8.09
CA ASN A 103 -6.47 -7.43 8.79
C ASN A 103 -6.01 -8.84 8.41
N ASN A 104 -5.09 -8.98 7.46
CA ASN A 104 -4.60 -10.29 7.01
C ASN A 104 -3.53 -10.84 7.95
N ALA A 105 -3.92 -11.66 8.90
CA ALA A 105 -2.99 -12.34 9.80
C ALA A 105 -2.52 -13.71 9.28
N ASP A 106 -3.35 -14.40 8.48
CA ASP A 106 -3.22 -15.84 8.27
C ASP A 106 -2.87 -16.24 6.82
N LYS A 107 -3.20 -15.41 5.83
CA LYS A 107 -2.97 -15.73 4.43
C LYS A 107 -1.55 -15.34 4.03
N GLU A 108 -0.64 -16.31 4.03
CA GLU A 108 0.79 -16.10 3.71
C GLU A 108 1.03 -15.49 2.33
N ARG A 109 0.17 -15.85 1.36
CA ARG A 109 0.21 -15.32 0.00
C ARG A 109 -1.14 -14.76 -0.36
N PHE A 110 -1.15 -13.50 -0.78
CA PHE A 110 -2.41 -12.85 -1.11
C PHE A 110 -2.26 -11.85 -2.27
N THR A 111 -3.40 -11.45 -2.80
CA THR A 111 -3.52 -10.44 -3.85
C THR A 111 -4.67 -9.50 -3.52
N ILE A 112 -4.51 -8.23 -3.84
CA ILE A 112 -5.58 -7.23 -3.81
C ILE A 112 -5.75 -6.58 -5.18
N GLY A 113 -6.97 -6.12 -5.50
CA GLY A 113 -7.28 -5.46 -6.77
C GLY A 113 -7.56 -6.41 -7.93
N ILE A 114 -7.68 -7.72 -7.68
CA ILE A 114 -8.07 -8.72 -8.68
C ILE A 114 -9.44 -9.30 -8.30
N ASN A 115 -10.38 -9.24 -9.23
CA ASN A 115 -11.75 -9.73 -9.02
C ASN A 115 -11.98 -11.14 -9.57
N ASP A 116 -11.19 -11.54 -10.57
CA ASP A 116 -11.22 -12.88 -11.17
C ASP A 116 -9.93 -13.59 -10.79
N ASP A 117 -9.98 -14.32 -9.69
CA ASP A 117 -8.83 -14.98 -9.07
C ASP A 117 -8.98 -16.49 -9.08
N VAL A 118 -8.43 -17.12 -10.12
CA VAL A 118 -8.42 -18.59 -10.30
C VAL A 118 -7.65 -19.30 -9.17
N THR A 119 -6.72 -18.60 -8.53
CA THR A 119 -5.86 -19.15 -7.47
C THR A 119 -6.39 -18.96 -6.06
N ASN A 120 -7.48 -18.22 -5.90
CA ASN A 120 -8.11 -17.87 -4.62
C ASN A 120 -7.15 -17.16 -3.63
N LEU A 121 -6.26 -16.32 -4.17
CA LEU A 121 -5.31 -15.52 -3.38
C LEU A 121 -5.88 -14.16 -3.00
N SER A 122 -6.96 -13.70 -3.63
CA SER A 122 -7.59 -12.41 -3.32
C SER A 122 -8.06 -12.37 -1.86
N LEU A 123 -7.83 -11.22 -1.22
CA LEU A 123 -8.40 -10.96 0.09
C LEU A 123 -9.87 -10.59 -0.05
N GLU A 124 -10.67 -11.04 0.89
CA GLU A 124 -12.05 -10.56 1.03
C GLU A 124 -12.06 -9.11 1.48
N LEU A 125 -12.90 -8.31 0.84
CA LEU A 125 -13.01 -6.90 1.14
C LEU A 125 -14.22 -6.63 2.03
N GLY A 126 -14.05 -5.73 2.97
CA GLY A 126 -15.17 -5.16 3.71
C GLY A 126 -16.00 -4.18 2.88
N ALA A 127 -16.89 -3.46 3.53
CA ALA A 127 -17.66 -2.40 2.88
C ALA A 127 -16.74 -1.32 2.29
N PRO A 128 -17.18 -0.64 1.21
CA PRO A 128 -16.44 0.49 0.67
C PRO A 128 -16.16 1.54 1.74
N LEU A 129 -14.91 2.00 1.80
CA LEU A 129 -14.44 2.94 2.81
C LEU A 129 -14.00 4.24 2.14
N VAL A 130 -14.44 5.35 2.69
CA VAL A 130 -14.00 6.70 2.31
C VAL A 130 -13.11 7.24 3.43
N THR A 131 -11.83 7.46 3.11
CA THR A 131 -10.83 8.03 4.03
C THR A 131 -10.55 9.50 3.72
N THR A 132 -11.33 10.10 2.84
CA THR A 132 -11.19 11.50 2.45
C THR A 132 -11.65 12.41 3.60
N PRO A 133 -10.81 13.35 4.07
CA PRO A 133 -11.21 14.28 5.12
C PRO A 133 -12.43 15.12 4.74
N GLU A 134 -13.21 15.51 5.72
CA GLU A 134 -14.34 16.42 5.53
C GLU A 134 -13.83 17.75 4.93
N GLY A 135 -14.59 18.33 4.01
CA GLY A 135 -14.22 19.55 3.30
C GLY A 135 -13.30 19.35 2.09
N THR A 136 -12.87 18.12 1.79
CA THR A 136 -12.08 17.83 0.59
C THR A 136 -12.93 18.00 -0.67
N ILE A 137 -12.39 18.75 -1.64
CA ILE A 137 -12.99 18.91 -2.97
C ILE A 137 -12.26 18.03 -3.96
N ASN A 138 -12.97 17.05 -4.53
CA ASN A 138 -12.43 16.16 -5.56
C ASN A 138 -12.80 16.68 -6.94
N CYS A 139 -11.79 16.90 -7.79
CA CYS A 139 -11.97 17.34 -9.17
C CYS A 139 -11.53 16.24 -10.14
N LYS A 140 -12.32 15.95 -11.16
CA LYS A 140 -11.99 14.99 -12.21
C LYS A 140 -11.99 15.69 -13.57
N PHE A 141 -10.86 15.61 -14.26
CA PHE A 141 -10.71 16.14 -15.61
C PHE A 141 -10.88 15.03 -16.64
N TRP A 142 -11.77 15.23 -17.59
CA TRP A 142 -12.01 14.28 -18.68
C TRP A 142 -11.34 14.79 -19.95
N GLY A 143 -10.60 13.90 -20.63
CA GLY A 143 -9.96 14.19 -21.91
C GLY A 143 -10.04 13.00 -22.85
N LEU A 144 -10.08 13.27 -24.15
CA LEU A 144 -10.17 12.25 -25.22
C LEU A 144 -8.80 11.91 -25.84
N GLY A 145 -7.73 12.10 -25.11
CA GLY A 145 -6.36 11.82 -25.55
C GLY A 145 -5.52 13.10 -25.61
N ALA A 146 -4.83 13.38 -26.72
CA ALA A 146 -3.92 14.52 -26.87
C ALA A 146 -4.68 15.82 -27.15
N ASP A 147 -5.60 16.21 -26.27
CA ASP A 147 -6.50 17.37 -26.39
C ASP A 147 -6.12 18.56 -25.49
N GLY A 148 -4.98 18.49 -24.78
CA GLY A 148 -4.51 19.53 -23.86
C GLY A 148 -5.08 19.42 -22.44
N THR A 149 -5.95 18.47 -22.13
CA THR A 149 -6.59 18.31 -20.80
C THR A 149 -5.56 18.10 -19.70
N VAL A 150 -4.45 17.38 -19.96
CA VAL A 150 -3.35 17.21 -19.00
C VAL A 150 -2.70 18.55 -18.65
N GLY A 151 -2.48 19.44 -19.63
CA GLY A 151 -1.96 20.79 -19.42
C GLY A 151 -2.94 21.65 -18.61
N ALA A 152 -4.23 21.60 -18.94
CA ALA A 152 -5.28 22.30 -18.22
C ALA A 152 -5.34 21.87 -16.74
N ASN A 153 -5.29 20.55 -16.47
CA ASN A 153 -5.24 20.01 -15.11
C ASN A 153 -4.03 20.55 -14.33
N LYS A 154 -2.82 20.47 -14.91
CA LYS A 154 -1.59 20.98 -14.28
C LYS A 154 -1.68 22.46 -13.96
N ASN A 155 -2.23 23.26 -14.87
CA ASN A 155 -2.42 24.70 -14.64
C ASN A 155 -3.44 24.97 -13.53
N SER A 156 -4.53 24.22 -13.48
CA SER A 156 -5.55 24.33 -12.42
C SER A 156 -4.94 24.03 -11.05
N ILE A 157 -4.16 22.95 -10.92
CA ILE A 157 -3.46 22.57 -9.68
C ILE A 157 -2.49 23.70 -9.26
N LYS A 158 -1.73 24.25 -10.21
CA LYS A 158 -0.81 25.34 -9.94
C LYS A 158 -1.55 26.59 -9.43
N ILE A 159 -2.63 26.99 -10.09
CA ILE A 159 -3.44 28.15 -9.68
C ILE A 159 -3.99 27.97 -8.27
N ILE A 160 -4.50 26.76 -7.95
CA ILE A 160 -5.02 26.45 -6.62
C ILE A 160 -3.89 26.54 -5.59
N GLY A 161 -2.74 25.90 -5.83
CA GLY A 161 -1.61 25.88 -4.90
C GLY A 161 -0.97 27.27 -4.70
N ASP A 162 -0.94 28.11 -5.75
CA ASP A 162 -0.37 29.47 -5.66
C ASP A 162 -1.31 30.46 -4.95
N ASN A 163 -2.62 30.20 -4.85
CA ASN A 163 -3.62 31.13 -4.34
C ASN A 163 -4.41 30.63 -3.12
N THR A 164 -4.17 29.41 -2.66
CA THR A 164 -4.84 28.83 -1.50
C THR A 164 -3.86 27.97 -0.69
N ASP A 165 -4.24 27.65 0.55
CA ASP A 165 -3.51 26.68 1.38
C ASP A 165 -3.95 25.22 1.10
N MET A 166 -4.66 24.98 0.01
CA MET A 166 -5.09 23.63 -0.44
C MET A 166 -4.04 22.98 -1.33
N TYR A 167 -3.75 21.70 -1.11
CA TYR A 167 -2.88 20.84 -1.93
C TYR A 167 -3.24 19.37 -1.80
#